data_232bfe6790b5ff7f5a9979665ef413ea
#
_entry.id   232bfe6790b5ff7f5a9979665ef413ea
#
_cell.length_a   1.000
_cell.length_b   1.000
_cell.length_c   1.000
_cell.angle_alpha   90.00
_cell.angle_beta   90.00
_cell.angle_gamma   90.00
#
_symmetry.space_group_name_H-M   'P 1'
#
loop_
_entity.id
_entity.type
_entity.pdbx_description
1 polymer ?
#
loop_
_entity_poly.entity_id
_entity_poly.type
_entity_poly.pdbx_seq_one_letter_code
_entity_poly.pdbx_strand_id
1 'polypeptide(L)'
;AEVEEVVAHPEFRGYISDLGGPSANMYKMKGKDEAICARCTSPSCIHPVICNNLDTSHKPMTDLYRKVDAHPKVKKAFVGSGIRYDLLVDDFNKNNEDGNHDEYIEQVITRHVSGRLKVAPEHTSDATLRVMRKPSFKYFHKFKEKYDKISEKHGLKQQLIPYFISSHPGCEEEDMANLAAETKDMGFQLEQVQDFTPTPMTVAEVIYYTGVHPYTLKPIKTVKTKEEKLNQNRFFFWYKRENKDWIKQRLEKAKRPDLIEKLLGDSNAPAVKAVPKWLEERRKKGN
;
A
#
# COMPACT_ATOMS: atom_id res chain seq x y z
N ALA A 1 26.43 -4.11 -11.07
CA ALA A 1 27.02 -2.80 -11.29
C ALA A 1 26.71 -1.89 -10.11
N GLU A 2 25.49 -1.35 -9.93
CA GLU A 2 25.13 -0.37 -8.88
C GLU A 2 25.52 -0.81 -7.45
N VAL A 3 25.27 -2.09 -7.08
CA VAL A 3 25.68 -2.61 -5.78
C VAL A 3 27.20 -2.55 -5.60
N GLU A 4 27.98 -2.82 -6.65
CA GLU A 4 29.43 -2.72 -6.61
C GLU A 4 29.92 -1.28 -6.35
N GLU A 5 29.25 -0.30 -6.94
CA GLU A 5 29.53 1.12 -6.72
C GLU A 5 29.22 1.52 -5.27
N VAL A 6 28.04 1.08 -4.76
CA VAL A 6 27.63 1.34 -3.38
C VAL A 6 28.61 0.74 -2.37
N VAL A 7 29.03 -0.52 -2.57
CA VAL A 7 29.95 -1.20 -1.63
C VAL A 7 31.41 -0.71 -1.74
N ALA A 8 31.74 -0.02 -2.83
CA ALA A 8 33.04 0.63 -3.00
C ALA A 8 33.13 1.99 -2.30
N HIS A 9 32.00 2.58 -1.89
CA HIS A 9 31.99 3.88 -1.26
C HIS A 9 32.72 3.85 0.10
N PRO A 10 33.59 4.81 0.43
CA PRO A 10 34.39 4.81 1.65
C PRO A 10 33.58 4.76 2.96
N GLU A 11 32.37 5.32 2.94
CA GLU A 11 31.48 5.35 4.10
C GLU A 11 30.54 4.15 4.18
N PHE A 12 30.62 3.19 3.25
CA PHE A 12 29.77 2.01 3.31
C PHE A 12 30.05 1.17 4.56
N ARG A 13 28.99 0.84 5.30
CA ARG A 13 29.05 0.08 6.59
C ARG A 13 28.44 -1.32 6.50
N GLY A 14 28.14 -1.78 5.30
CA GLY A 14 27.58 -3.10 5.05
C GLY A 14 26.04 -3.13 4.96
N TYR A 15 25.38 -1.99 4.98
CA TYR A 15 23.91 -1.93 4.94
C TYR A 15 23.43 -1.17 3.70
N ILE A 16 22.53 -1.81 2.94
CA ILE A 16 21.80 -1.19 1.84
C ILE A 16 20.38 -0.90 2.34
N SER A 17 19.99 0.37 2.33
CA SER A 17 18.72 0.83 2.92
C SER A 17 17.50 0.50 2.05
N ASP A 18 17.68 0.41 0.75
CA ASP A 18 16.62 0.08 -0.20
C ASP A 18 17.17 -0.60 -1.46
N LEU A 19 16.77 -1.84 -1.67
CA LEU A 19 17.01 -2.65 -2.88
C LEU A 19 15.79 -2.59 -3.81
N GLY A 20 15.12 -1.50 -3.83
CA GLY A 20 13.89 -1.36 -4.57
C GLY A 20 13.83 -0.06 -5.33
N GLY A 21 12.63 0.30 -5.65
CA GLY A 21 12.21 1.51 -6.30
C GLY A 21 10.69 1.54 -6.28
N PRO A 22 10.03 2.49 -6.94
CA PRO A 22 8.59 2.46 -7.08
C PRO A 22 8.14 1.10 -7.63
N SER A 23 7.27 0.38 -6.91
CA SER A 23 6.87 -0.99 -7.25
C SER A 23 8.06 -1.97 -7.27
N ALA A 24 8.76 -2.07 -6.16
CA ALA A 24 10.01 -2.82 -6.00
C ALA A 24 9.97 -4.25 -6.55
N ASN A 25 8.83 -4.91 -6.53
CA ASN A 25 8.67 -6.29 -6.99
C ASN A 25 8.24 -6.43 -8.47
N MET A 26 8.37 -5.39 -9.28
CA MET A 26 8.07 -5.47 -10.73
C MET A 26 9.33 -5.52 -11.61
N TYR A 27 10.46 -5.86 -11.03
CA TYR A 27 11.74 -5.95 -11.75
C TYR A 27 11.69 -6.96 -12.88
N LYS A 28 12.02 -6.50 -14.09
CA LYS A 28 11.99 -7.29 -15.35
C LYS A 28 10.61 -7.81 -15.78
N MET A 29 9.53 -7.44 -15.14
CA MET A 29 8.20 -7.78 -15.62
C MET A 29 7.92 -7.11 -16.96
N LYS A 30 7.64 -7.89 -17.99
CA LYS A 30 7.35 -7.42 -19.35
C LYS A 30 6.40 -8.37 -20.08
N GLY A 31 5.96 -8.01 -21.27
CA GLY A 31 5.19 -8.93 -22.12
C GLY A 31 6.01 -10.15 -22.51
N LYS A 32 5.40 -11.33 -22.42
CA LYS A 32 6.02 -12.61 -22.85
C LYS A 32 6.21 -12.64 -24.36
N ASP A 33 5.23 -12.14 -25.11
CA ASP A 33 5.25 -12.00 -26.58
C ASP A 33 5.21 -10.51 -26.96
N GLU A 34 6.30 -10.02 -27.52
CA GLU A 34 6.46 -8.63 -27.96
C GLU A 34 5.56 -8.27 -29.15
N ALA A 35 5.22 -9.23 -30.03
CA ALA A 35 4.32 -8.99 -31.16
C ALA A 35 2.89 -8.73 -30.71
N ILE A 36 2.46 -9.34 -29.61
CA ILE A 36 1.18 -9.03 -28.96
C ILE A 36 1.23 -7.62 -28.37
N CYS A 37 2.31 -7.28 -27.66
CA CYS A 37 2.47 -5.96 -27.05
C CYS A 37 2.50 -4.83 -28.09
N ALA A 38 3.17 -5.04 -29.22
CA ALA A 38 3.28 -4.04 -30.29
C ALA A 38 1.93 -3.60 -30.87
N ARG A 39 0.91 -4.46 -30.80
CA ARG A 39 -0.45 -4.19 -31.30
C ARG A 39 -1.46 -3.86 -30.20
N CYS A 40 -1.00 -3.89 -28.94
CA CYS A 40 -1.88 -3.70 -27.79
C CYS A 40 -2.24 -2.24 -27.59
N THR A 41 -3.54 -1.96 -27.45
CA THR A 41 -4.08 -0.61 -27.14
C THR A 41 -4.54 -0.48 -25.68
N SER A 42 -4.34 -1.53 -24.87
CA SER A 42 -4.73 -1.49 -23.45
C SER A 42 -3.87 -0.49 -22.67
N PRO A 43 -4.48 0.40 -21.90
CA PRO A 43 -3.74 1.41 -21.13
C PRO A 43 -3.04 0.86 -19.88
N SER A 44 -3.22 -0.43 -19.56
CA SER A 44 -2.59 -1.07 -18.40
C SER A 44 -2.50 -2.58 -18.56
N CYS A 45 -1.37 -3.15 -18.16
CA CYS A 45 -1.18 -4.60 -18.11
C CYS A 45 -1.63 -5.26 -16.79
N ILE A 46 -2.05 -4.45 -15.81
CA ILE A 46 -2.38 -4.92 -14.45
C ILE A 46 -3.74 -4.44 -13.95
N HIS A 47 -4.49 -3.70 -14.77
CA HIS A 47 -5.81 -3.19 -14.40
C HIS A 47 -6.76 -3.20 -15.62
N PRO A 48 -8.03 -3.65 -15.46
CA PRO A 48 -8.69 -4.15 -14.25
C PRO A 48 -8.29 -5.58 -13.84
N VAL A 49 -7.65 -6.30 -14.75
CA VAL A 49 -7.11 -7.65 -14.54
C VAL A 49 -5.69 -7.70 -15.09
N ILE A 50 -4.91 -8.65 -14.60
CA ILE A 50 -3.56 -8.86 -15.12
C ILE A 50 -3.64 -9.42 -16.54
N CYS A 51 -2.89 -8.83 -17.47
CA CYS A 51 -2.77 -9.29 -18.85
C CYS A 51 -2.13 -10.68 -18.89
N ASN A 52 -2.74 -11.62 -19.60
CA ASN A 52 -2.20 -12.98 -19.75
C ASN A 52 -0.82 -13.00 -20.41
N ASN A 53 -0.51 -11.98 -21.23
CA ASN A 53 0.79 -11.82 -21.86
C ASN A 53 1.85 -11.17 -20.95
N LEU A 54 1.49 -10.76 -19.71
CA LEU A 54 2.46 -10.20 -18.77
C LEU A 54 3.19 -11.32 -18.05
N ASP A 55 4.52 -11.32 -18.11
CA ASP A 55 5.37 -12.11 -17.23
C ASP A 55 5.36 -11.44 -15.84
N THR A 56 4.81 -12.14 -14.86
CA THR A 56 4.73 -11.67 -13.47
C THR A 56 5.67 -12.42 -12.55
N SER A 57 6.62 -13.21 -13.10
CA SER A 57 7.58 -13.98 -12.31
C SER A 57 8.41 -13.09 -11.40
N HIS A 58 8.48 -13.46 -10.12
CA HIS A 58 9.37 -12.81 -9.14
C HIS A 58 10.77 -13.43 -9.11
N LYS A 59 11.01 -14.49 -9.87
CA LYS A 59 12.31 -15.19 -9.89
C LYS A 59 13.51 -14.27 -10.17
N PRO A 60 13.46 -13.35 -11.15
CA PRO A 60 14.57 -12.43 -11.40
C PRO A 60 14.92 -11.55 -10.20
N MET A 61 13.90 -11.15 -9.42
CA MET A 61 14.10 -10.33 -8.21
C MET A 61 14.64 -11.19 -7.06
N THR A 62 14.10 -12.38 -6.85
CA THR A 62 14.57 -13.35 -5.86
C THR A 62 16.04 -13.68 -6.08
N ASP A 63 16.43 -13.96 -7.34
CA ASP A 63 17.82 -14.24 -7.71
C ASP A 63 18.74 -13.02 -7.50
N LEU A 64 18.23 -11.81 -7.78
CA LEU A 64 18.96 -10.57 -7.49
C LEU A 64 19.23 -10.41 -5.98
N TYR A 65 18.21 -10.59 -5.15
CA TYR A 65 18.35 -10.47 -3.70
C TYR A 65 19.35 -11.49 -3.15
N ARG A 66 19.31 -12.74 -3.63
CA ARG A 66 20.29 -13.77 -3.27
C ARG A 66 21.72 -13.38 -3.61
N LYS A 67 21.94 -12.78 -4.79
CA LYS A 67 23.26 -12.31 -5.21
C LYS A 67 23.76 -11.17 -4.32
N VAL A 68 22.85 -10.26 -3.92
CA VAL A 68 23.21 -9.17 -3.01
C VAL A 68 23.52 -9.68 -1.60
N ASP A 69 22.72 -10.62 -1.09
CA ASP A 69 22.94 -11.25 0.22
C ASP A 69 24.26 -12.04 0.27
N ALA A 70 24.65 -12.64 -0.86
CA ALA A 70 25.91 -13.38 -0.96
C ALA A 70 27.16 -12.48 -1.11
N HIS A 71 26.98 -11.16 -1.29
CA HIS A 71 28.12 -10.26 -1.49
C HIS A 71 28.90 -10.06 -0.18
N PRO A 72 30.24 -10.30 -0.15
CA PRO A 72 31.05 -10.35 1.09
C PRO A 72 31.06 -9.07 1.91
N LYS A 73 30.84 -7.91 1.29
CA LYS A 73 30.78 -6.61 1.98
C LYS A 73 29.38 -6.25 2.46
N VAL A 74 28.30 -6.95 1.99
CA VAL A 74 26.92 -6.67 2.37
C VAL A 74 26.56 -7.50 3.60
N LYS A 75 26.29 -6.84 4.70
CA LYS A 75 25.78 -7.46 5.94
C LYS A 75 24.26 -7.66 5.86
N LYS A 76 23.56 -6.67 5.32
CA LYS A 76 22.11 -6.71 5.14
C LYS A 76 21.66 -5.70 4.10
N ALA A 77 20.69 -6.11 3.31
CA ALA A 77 20.02 -5.25 2.36
C ALA A 77 18.52 -5.25 2.65
N PHE A 78 17.89 -4.07 2.58
CA PHE A 78 16.48 -3.90 2.89
C PHE A 78 15.68 -3.50 1.66
N VAL A 79 14.37 -3.74 1.69
CA VAL A 79 13.37 -3.17 0.78
C VAL A 79 12.63 -2.10 1.56
N GLY A 80 13.01 -0.85 1.35
CA GLY A 80 12.41 0.33 1.98
C GLY A 80 11.22 0.88 1.21
N SER A 81 11.19 0.63 -0.09
CA SER A 81 10.09 0.96 -1.01
C SER A 81 8.90 0.05 -0.82
N GLY A 82 7.71 0.54 -1.20
CA GLY A 82 6.49 -0.27 -1.18
C GLY A 82 6.52 -1.37 -2.24
N ILE A 83 5.92 -2.51 -1.91
CA ILE A 83 5.71 -3.61 -2.85
C ILE A 83 4.27 -3.65 -3.36
N ARG A 84 4.09 -4.16 -4.57
CA ARG A 84 2.78 -4.48 -5.14
C ARG A 84 2.31 -5.82 -4.59
N TYR A 85 1.63 -5.76 -3.44
CA TYR A 85 1.13 -6.95 -2.73
C TYR A 85 0.10 -7.73 -3.56
N ASP A 86 -0.65 -7.06 -4.41
CA ASP A 86 -1.64 -7.65 -5.30
C ASP A 86 -1.04 -8.68 -6.27
N LEU A 87 0.18 -8.45 -6.76
CA LEU A 87 0.88 -9.42 -7.61
C LEU A 87 1.31 -10.70 -6.87
N LEU A 88 1.25 -10.71 -5.54
CA LEU A 88 1.61 -11.84 -4.67
C LEU A 88 0.38 -12.64 -4.19
N VAL A 89 -0.81 -12.29 -4.69
CA VAL A 89 -2.07 -12.97 -4.35
C VAL A 89 -2.55 -13.75 -5.57
N ASP A 90 -2.55 -15.08 -5.48
CA ASP A 90 -2.85 -15.99 -6.60
C ASP A 90 -4.25 -15.79 -7.19
N ASP A 91 -5.23 -15.41 -6.37
CA ASP A 91 -6.58 -15.10 -6.85
C ASP A 91 -6.64 -13.88 -7.77
N PHE A 92 -5.69 -12.95 -7.65
CA PHE A 92 -5.57 -11.80 -8.53
C PHE A 92 -4.58 -12.05 -9.65
N ASN A 93 -3.41 -12.62 -9.34
CA ASN A 93 -2.36 -12.94 -10.28
C ASN A 93 -2.41 -14.42 -10.65
N LYS A 94 -3.13 -14.74 -11.71
CA LYS A 94 -3.27 -16.11 -12.24
C LYS A 94 -2.13 -16.53 -13.16
N ASN A 95 -1.18 -15.63 -13.46
CA ASN A 95 -0.02 -15.92 -14.31
C ASN A 95 1.14 -16.53 -13.52
N ASN A 96 0.90 -17.02 -12.32
CA ASN A 96 1.91 -17.62 -11.44
C ASN A 96 2.15 -19.10 -11.83
N GLU A 97 2.73 -19.31 -13.00
CA GLU A 97 3.03 -20.66 -13.50
C GLU A 97 4.17 -21.33 -12.73
N ASP A 98 5.11 -20.56 -12.18
CA ASP A 98 6.34 -21.04 -11.55
C ASP A 98 6.28 -21.11 -10.01
N GLY A 99 5.19 -20.73 -9.37
CA GLY A 99 5.00 -20.77 -7.90
C GLY A 99 5.98 -19.92 -7.08
N ASN A 100 6.79 -19.06 -7.70
CA ASN A 100 7.86 -18.33 -7.01
C ASN A 100 7.41 -17.04 -6.29
N HIS A 101 6.12 -16.74 -6.30
CA HIS A 101 5.57 -15.62 -5.51
C HIS A 101 5.71 -15.86 -4.01
N ASP A 102 5.49 -17.10 -3.56
CA ASP A 102 5.62 -17.47 -2.16
C ASP A 102 7.07 -17.43 -1.69
N GLU A 103 7.99 -17.95 -2.51
CA GLU A 103 9.42 -17.87 -2.25
C GLU A 103 9.89 -16.40 -2.14
N TYR A 104 9.46 -15.55 -3.07
CA TYR A 104 9.79 -14.13 -3.07
C TYR A 104 9.31 -13.44 -1.79
N ILE A 105 8.03 -13.60 -1.44
CA ILE A 105 7.48 -12.90 -0.27
C ILE A 105 8.08 -13.42 1.05
N GLU A 106 8.35 -14.73 1.16
CA GLU A 106 9.02 -15.30 2.31
C GLU A 106 10.45 -14.75 2.44
N GLN A 107 11.20 -14.63 1.34
CA GLN A 107 12.54 -14.03 1.35
C GLN A 107 12.47 -12.54 1.76
N VAL A 108 11.55 -11.76 1.19
CA VAL A 108 11.39 -10.35 1.55
C VAL A 108 11.12 -10.19 3.05
N ILE A 109 10.11 -10.90 3.57
CA ILE A 109 9.70 -10.78 4.97
C ILE A 109 10.83 -11.24 5.92
N THR A 110 11.50 -12.34 5.62
CA THR A 110 12.50 -12.90 6.52
C THR A 110 13.85 -12.21 6.47
N ARG A 111 14.24 -11.62 5.32
CA ARG A 111 15.59 -11.10 5.11
C ARG A 111 15.66 -9.60 4.87
N HIS A 112 14.65 -9.03 4.17
CA HIS A 112 14.75 -7.69 3.60
C HIS A 112 13.83 -6.64 4.27
N VAL A 113 13.08 -7.02 5.30
CA VAL A 113 12.27 -6.08 6.09
C VAL A 113 13.02 -5.64 7.34
N SER A 114 13.16 -4.33 7.53
CA SER A 114 13.84 -3.73 8.69
C SER A 114 12.91 -3.50 9.89
N GLY A 115 11.87 -4.36 10.05
CA GLY A 115 10.85 -4.25 11.09
C GLY A 115 9.50 -3.69 10.61
N ARG A 116 9.45 -3.02 9.46
CA ARG A 116 8.22 -2.46 8.88
C ARG A 116 8.15 -2.71 7.37
N LEU A 117 7.14 -3.46 6.94
CA LEU A 117 6.84 -3.63 5.52
C LEU A 117 5.74 -2.65 5.11
N LYS A 118 6.04 -1.78 4.15
CA LYS A 118 5.08 -0.82 3.60
C LYS A 118 4.35 -1.41 2.41
N VAL A 119 3.05 -1.25 2.38
CA VAL A 119 2.19 -1.62 1.25
C VAL A 119 1.14 -0.55 1.02
N ALA A 120 0.67 -0.41 -0.20
CA ALA A 120 -0.21 0.67 -0.60
C ALA A 120 -1.58 0.14 -1.08
N PRO A 121 -2.48 -0.29 -0.16
CA PRO A 121 -3.87 -0.60 -0.52
C PRO A 121 -4.64 0.64 -0.99
N GLU A 122 -4.23 1.83 -0.60
CA GLU A 122 -4.72 3.15 -0.96
C GLU A 122 -6.11 3.47 -0.40
N HIS A 123 -7.06 2.54 -0.44
CA HIS A 123 -8.41 2.70 0.08
C HIS A 123 -9.07 1.34 0.39
N THR A 124 -10.19 1.33 1.12
CA THR A 124 -11.00 0.13 1.36
C THR A 124 -12.25 0.06 0.46
N SER A 125 -12.75 1.20 -0.04
CA SER A 125 -13.89 1.27 -0.94
C SER A 125 -13.52 0.81 -2.35
N ASP A 126 -14.17 -0.25 -2.83
CA ASP A 126 -13.98 -0.74 -4.21
C ASP A 126 -14.42 0.27 -5.27
N ALA A 127 -15.37 1.17 -4.95
CA ALA A 127 -15.77 2.24 -5.85
C ALA A 127 -14.61 3.23 -6.06
N THR A 128 -13.99 3.68 -4.98
CA THR A 128 -12.82 4.56 -5.00
C THR A 128 -11.62 3.87 -5.66
N LEU A 129 -11.34 2.61 -5.30
CA LEU A 129 -10.25 1.82 -5.87
C LEU A 129 -10.38 1.63 -7.40
N ARG A 130 -11.60 1.46 -7.92
CA ARG A 130 -11.82 1.43 -9.38
C ARG A 130 -11.41 2.74 -10.06
N VAL A 131 -11.72 3.89 -9.47
CA VAL A 131 -11.28 5.20 -9.99
C VAL A 131 -9.77 5.36 -9.89
N MET A 132 -9.16 4.86 -8.82
CA MET A 132 -7.70 4.79 -8.65
C MET A 132 -7.02 3.80 -9.60
N ARG A 133 -7.78 2.94 -10.28
CA ARG A 133 -7.28 1.81 -11.08
C ARG A 133 -6.44 0.85 -10.25
N LYS A 134 -6.89 0.59 -9.04
CA LYS A 134 -6.30 -0.35 -8.08
C LYS A 134 -7.19 -1.60 -7.94
N PRO A 135 -6.64 -2.74 -7.54
CA PRO A 135 -7.42 -3.94 -7.24
C PRO A 135 -8.28 -3.76 -5.98
N SER A 136 -9.30 -4.61 -5.84
CA SER A 136 -10.18 -4.64 -4.67
C SER A 136 -9.39 -4.83 -3.36
N PHE A 137 -9.85 -4.18 -2.29
CA PHE A 137 -9.26 -4.29 -0.96
C PHE A 137 -9.27 -5.72 -0.40
N LYS A 138 -10.15 -6.60 -0.88
CA LYS A 138 -10.15 -8.03 -0.52
C LYS A 138 -8.79 -8.71 -0.73
N TYR A 139 -8.00 -8.25 -1.70
CA TYR A 139 -6.66 -8.80 -1.95
C TYR A 139 -5.64 -8.35 -0.91
N PHE A 140 -5.88 -7.20 -0.27
CA PHE A 140 -5.07 -6.80 0.88
C PHE A 140 -5.30 -7.73 2.08
N HIS A 141 -6.54 -8.13 2.36
CA HIS A 141 -6.82 -9.13 3.41
C HIS A 141 -6.06 -10.44 3.16
N LYS A 142 -6.13 -10.97 1.94
CA LYS A 142 -5.41 -12.21 1.57
C LYS A 142 -3.89 -12.06 1.70
N PHE A 143 -3.36 -10.93 1.29
CA PHE A 143 -1.94 -10.64 1.48
C PHE A 143 -1.58 -10.54 2.96
N LYS A 144 -2.40 -9.87 3.77
CA LYS A 144 -2.18 -9.77 5.21
C LYS A 144 -2.17 -11.15 5.89
N GLU A 145 -3.09 -12.03 5.54
CA GLU A 145 -3.09 -13.42 6.03
C GLU A 145 -1.81 -14.16 5.67
N LYS A 146 -1.33 -14.02 4.43
CA LYS A 146 -0.05 -14.59 3.97
C LYS A 146 1.13 -14.02 4.77
N TYR A 147 1.16 -12.71 4.96
CA TYR A 147 2.17 -12.01 5.76
C TYR A 147 2.19 -12.47 7.21
N ASP A 148 1.02 -12.57 7.85
CA ASP A 148 0.89 -12.99 9.25
C ASP A 148 1.37 -14.44 9.42
N LYS A 149 0.98 -15.36 8.53
CA LYS A 149 1.43 -16.77 8.54
C LYS A 149 2.95 -16.90 8.42
N ILE A 150 3.58 -16.14 7.52
CA ILE A 150 5.03 -16.16 7.37
C ILE A 150 5.71 -15.58 8.62
N SER A 151 5.20 -14.48 9.14
CA SER A 151 5.74 -13.83 10.33
C SER A 151 5.65 -14.74 11.56
N GLU A 152 4.53 -15.44 11.74
CA GLU A 152 4.34 -16.41 12.81
C GLU A 152 5.28 -17.62 12.66
N LYS A 153 5.34 -18.21 11.46
CA LYS A 153 6.22 -19.34 11.12
C LYS A 153 7.70 -19.06 11.48
N HIS A 154 8.15 -17.84 11.29
CA HIS A 154 9.53 -17.42 11.54
C HIS A 154 9.75 -16.66 12.86
N GLY A 155 8.71 -16.53 13.70
CA GLY A 155 8.78 -15.84 14.99
C GLY A 155 9.12 -14.35 14.87
N LEU A 156 8.72 -13.69 13.79
CA LEU A 156 9.08 -12.31 13.49
C LEU A 156 8.14 -11.33 14.21
N LYS A 157 8.70 -10.22 14.71
CA LYS A 157 7.97 -9.13 15.38
C LYS A 157 7.92 -7.88 14.48
N GLN A 158 7.64 -8.08 13.21
CA GLN A 158 7.56 -7.00 12.23
C GLN A 158 6.13 -6.45 12.14
N GLN A 159 6.00 -5.27 11.54
CA GLN A 159 4.72 -4.59 11.32
C GLN A 159 4.44 -4.43 9.84
N LEU A 160 3.22 -4.76 9.43
CA LEU A 160 2.69 -4.36 8.14
C LEU A 160 2.13 -2.95 8.24
N ILE A 161 2.58 -2.04 7.38
CA ILE A 161 2.19 -0.63 7.41
C ILE A 161 1.41 -0.32 6.13
N PRO A 162 0.07 -0.32 6.20
CA PRO A 162 -0.77 0.05 5.06
C PRO A 162 -0.75 1.57 4.85
N TYR A 163 -0.67 1.98 3.59
CA TYR A 163 -0.73 3.36 3.15
C TYR A 163 -2.11 3.66 2.57
N PHE A 164 -2.73 4.75 3.03
CA PHE A 164 -4.07 5.17 2.60
C PHE A 164 -4.10 6.62 2.13
N ILE A 165 -5.01 6.89 1.20
CA ILE A 165 -5.21 8.21 0.60
C ILE A 165 -6.65 8.65 0.82
N SER A 166 -6.85 9.88 1.31
CA SER A 166 -8.14 10.56 1.34
C SER A 166 -8.30 11.50 0.16
N SER A 167 -9.50 11.96 -0.08
CA SER A 167 -9.81 13.02 -1.06
C SER A 167 -9.46 12.69 -2.51
N HIS A 168 -9.25 11.41 -2.83
CA HIS A 168 -9.09 10.97 -4.21
C HIS A 168 -10.40 11.20 -4.99
N PRO A 169 -10.37 11.54 -6.29
CA PRO A 169 -11.58 11.55 -7.11
C PRO A 169 -12.42 10.29 -6.92
N GLY A 170 -13.71 10.43 -6.68
CA GLY A 170 -14.64 9.35 -6.38
C GLY A 170 -14.67 8.88 -4.93
N CYS A 171 -13.89 9.49 -4.03
CA CYS A 171 -13.96 9.20 -2.61
C CYS A 171 -14.93 10.16 -1.89
N GLU A 172 -15.84 9.61 -1.10
CA GLU A 172 -16.80 10.35 -0.30
C GLU A 172 -16.50 10.23 1.21
N GLU A 173 -17.14 11.06 2.03
CA GLU A 173 -16.97 11.00 3.50
C GLU A 173 -17.40 9.63 4.06
N GLU A 174 -18.42 9.01 3.49
CA GLU A 174 -18.88 7.68 3.91
C GLU A 174 -17.84 6.60 3.62
N ASP A 175 -17.13 6.70 2.48
CA ASP A 175 -16.04 5.78 2.16
C ASP A 175 -14.91 5.89 3.20
N MET A 176 -14.61 7.11 3.65
CA MET A 176 -13.61 7.36 4.68
C MET A 176 -14.05 6.83 6.05
N ALA A 177 -15.33 6.94 6.38
CA ALA A 177 -15.87 6.40 7.61
C ALA A 177 -15.80 4.86 7.65
N ASN A 178 -16.14 4.21 6.54
CA ASN A 178 -15.99 2.76 6.38
C ASN A 178 -14.51 2.35 6.44
N LEU A 179 -13.60 3.08 5.80
CA LEU A 179 -12.16 2.85 5.89
C LEU A 179 -11.67 2.91 7.33
N ALA A 180 -12.08 3.93 8.07
CA ALA A 180 -11.71 4.08 9.48
C ALA A 180 -12.19 2.90 10.33
N ALA A 181 -13.43 2.45 10.12
CA ALA A 181 -14.00 1.30 10.84
C ALA A 181 -13.25 0.00 10.50
N GLU A 182 -13.00 -0.25 9.22
CA GLU A 182 -12.33 -1.46 8.77
C GLU A 182 -10.87 -1.53 9.24
N THR A 183 -10.15 -0.41 9.18
CA THR A 183 -8.77 -0.35 9.68
C THR A 183 -8.70 -0.49 11.20
N LYS A 184 -9.70 0.01 11.95
CA LYS A 184 -9.84 -0.23 13.38
C LYS A 184 -10.06 -1.71 13.68
N ASP A 185 -10.97 -2.38 12.97
CA ASP A 185 -11.25 -3.81 13.13
C ASP A 185 -10.01 -4.69 12.86
N MET A 186 -9.15 -4.27 11.93
CA MET A 186 -7.86 -4.92 11.66
C MET A 186 -6.75 -4.57 12.66
N GLY A 187 -7.01 -3.70 13.64
CA GLY A 187 -6.03 -3.28 14.64
C GLY A 187 -4.97 -2.29 14.12
N PHE A 188 -5.23 -1.61 13.01
CA PHE A 188 -4.32 -0.58 12.50
C PHE A 188 -4.59 0.78 13.15
N GLN A 189 -3.55 1.38 13.69
CA GLN A 189 -3.50 2.82 13.95
C GLN A 189 -2.71 3.47 12.80
N LEU A 190 -3.42 4.20 11.93
CA LEU A 190 -2.86 4.69 10.70
C LEU A 190 -1.80 5.77 10.96
N GLU A 191 -0.61 5.57 10.38
CA GLU A 191 0.52 6.51 10.44
C GLU A 191 0.88 7.05 9.05
N GLN A 192 0.67 6.26 8.01
CA GLN A 192 1.01 6.57 6.63
C GLN A 192 -0.27 6.92 5.87
N VAL A 193 -0.67 8.17 5.98
CA VAL A 193 -1.88 8.72 5.35
C VAL A 193 -1.55 10.03 4.64
N GLN A 194 -2.20 10.28 3.51
CA GLN A 194 -2.10 11.56 2.83
C GLN A 194 -3.39 11.94 2.12
N ASP A 195 -3.56 13.23 1.86
CA ASP A 195 -4.58 13.72 0.97
C ASP A 195 -4.13 13.60 -0.49
N PHE A 196 -5.07 13.28 -1.36
CA PHE A 196 -4.80 13.23 -2.79
C PHE A 196 -4.21 14.54 -3.30
N THR A 197 -3.09 14.42 -4.01
CA THR A 197 -2.46 15.52 -4.74
C THR A 197 -2.44 15.16 -6.23
N PRO A 198 -3.02 16.00 -7.10
CA PRO A 198 -2.96 15.76 -8.54
C PRO A 198 -1.51 15.65 -9.02
N THR A 199 -1.21 14.57 -9.72
CA THR A 199 0.11 14.33 -10.31
C THR A 199 -0.01 14.46 -11.82
N PRO A 200 0.78 15.32 -12.48
CA PRO A 200 0.74 15.51 -13.93
C PRO A 200 0.77 14.20 -14.71
N MET A 201 0.01 14.17 -15.83
CA MET A 201 -0.09 13.05 -16.76
C MET A 201 -0.80 11.80 -16.19
N THR A 202 -1.50 11.91 -15.06
CA THR A 202 -2.30 10.80 -14.52
C THR A 202 -3.79 10.92 -14.85
N VAL A 203 -4.47 9.77 -14.96
CA VAL A 203 -5.93 9.72 -15.11
C VAL A 203 -6.64 10.41 -13.94
N ALA A 204 -6.12 10.24 -12.73
CA ALA A 204 -6.67 10.87 -11.54
C ALA A 204 -6.60 12.39 -11.57
N GLU A 205 -5.54 12.97 -12.14
CA GLU A 205 -5.43 14.41 -12.36
C GLU A 205 -6.50 14.93 -13.34
N VAL A 206 -6.67 14.24 -14.47
CA VAL A 206 -7.71 14.62 -15.44
C VAL A 206 -9.09 14.62 -14.77
N ILE A 207 -9.41 13.56 -14.01
CA ILE A 207 -10.68 13.47 -13.28
C ILE A 207 -10.79 14.59 -12.25
N TYR A 208 -9.73 14.88 -11.52
CA TYR A 208 -9.72 15.91 -10.47
C TYR A 208 -10.09 17.30 -11.04
N TYR A 209 -9.51 17.68 -12.17
CA TYR A 209 -9.78 19.00 -12.77
C TYR A 209 -11.10 19.05 -13.52
N THR A 210 -11.44 18.01 -14.29
CA THR A 210 -12.62 17.98 -15.14
C THR A 210 -13.91 17.51 -14.45
N GLY A 211 -13.78 16.71 -13.38
CA GLY A 211 -14.92 16.01 -12.77
C GLY A 211 -15.47 14.85 -13.62
N VAL A 212 -14.74 14.44 -14.67
CA VAL A 212 -15.21 13.44 -15.64
C VAL A 212 -14.15 12.37 -15.84
N HIS A 213 -14.56 11.11 -15.85
CA HIS A 213 -13.67 9.99 -16.15
C HIS A 213 -13.31 9.96 -17.65
N PRO A 214 -12.04 10.08 -18.06
CA PRO A 214 -11.67 10.30 -19.47
C PRO A 214 -12.00 9.15 -20.41
N TYR A 215 -12.10 7.92 -19.92
CA TYR A 215 -12.44 6.77 -20.76
C TYR A 215 -13.94 6.46 -20.82
N THR A 216 -14.70 6.78 -19.77
CA THR A 216 -16.12 6.42 -19.68
C THR A 216 -17.04 7.63 -19.83
N LEU A 217 -16.49 8.83 -19.78
CA LEU A 217 -17.17 10.12 -19.80
C LEU A 217 -18.25 10.29 -18.71
N LYS A 218 -18.18 9.45 -17.66
CA LYS A 218 -19.08 9.54 -16.52
C LYS A 218 -18.60 10.61 -15.54
N PRO A 219 -19.53 11.39 -14.95
CA PRO A 219 -19.18 12.34 -13.90
C PRO A 219 -18.63 11.62 -12.67
N ILE A 220 -17.57 12.16 -12.09
CA ILE A 220 -16.94 11.68 -10.86
C ILE A 220 -16.84 12.86 -9.89
N LYS A 221 -17.35 12.68 -8.68
CA LYS A 221 -17.22 13.68 -7.63
C LYS A 221 -15.74 13.89 -7.25
N THR A 222 -15.37 15.14 -7.11
CA THR A 222 -14.01 15.53 -6.71
C THR A 222 -14.04 16.49 -5.54
N VAL A 223 -13.16 16.28 -4.59
CA VAL A 223 -13.00 17.12 -3.40
C VAL A 223 -11.92 18.16 -3.68
N LYS A 224 -12.28 19.43 -3.73
CA LYS A 224 -11.36 20.52 -4.11
C LYS A 224 -11.09 21.51 -2.97
N THR A 225 -12.06 21.71 -2.08
CA THR A 225 -11.92 22.67 -1.00
C THR A 225 -11.08 22.12 0.14
N LYS A 226 -10.39 23.02 0.83
CA LYS A 226 -9.58 22.64 2.01
C LYS A 226 -10.45 22.05 3.13
N GLU A 227 -11.67 22.54 3.27
CA GLU A 227 -12.62 22.05 4.27
C GLU A 227 -13.05 20.61 3.98
N GLU A 228 -13.47 20.32 2.75
CA GLU A 228 -13.86 18.95 2.36
C GLU A 228 -12.71 17.96 2.53
N LYS A 229 -11.48 18.34 2.17
CA LYS A 229 -10.29 17.52 2.39
C LYS A 229 -10.07 17.24 3.88
N LEU A 230 -10.14 18.28 4.71
CA LEU A 230 -10.02 18.14 6.16
C LEU A 230 -11.09 17.21 6.74
N ASN A 231 -12.31 17.30 6.24
CA ASN A 231 -13.42 16.46 6.68
C ASN A 231 -13.15 14.97 6.41
N GLN A 232 -12.64 14.64 5.23
CA GLN A 232 -12.23 13.27 4.92
C GLN A 232 -11.02 12.83 5.76
N ASN A 233 -10.03 13.68 5.91
CA ASN A 233 -8.81 13.38 6.66
C ASN A 233 -9.07 13.09 8.14
N ARG A 234 -10.07 13.74 8.75
CA ARG A 234 -10.44 13.50 10.15
C ARG A 234 -10.78 12.05 10.46
N PHE A 235 -11.33 11.29 9.53
CA PHE A 235 -11.65 9.88 9.73
C PHE A 235 -10.40 9.01 9.93
N PHE A 236 -9.27 9.33 9.33
CA PHE A 236 -8.02 8.63 9.60
C PHE A 236 -7.61 8.70 11.09
N PHE A 237 -7.95 9.83 11.74
CA PHE A 237 -7.60 10.13 13.11
C PHE A 237 -8.82 10.09 14.03
N TRP A 238 -9.73 9.12 13.82
CA TRP A 238 -10.95 8.90 14.60
C TRP A 238 -10.70 8.78 16.10
N TYR A 239 -9.53 8.26 16.50
CA TYR A 239 -9.13 8.07 17.89
C TYR A 239 -8.75 9.37 18.62
N LYS A 240 -8.46 10.44 17.89
CA LYS A 240 -8.15 11.74 18.49
C LYS A 240 -9.41 12.39 19.08
N ARG A 241 -9.28 12.89 20.33
CA ARG A 241 -10.41 13.46 21.07
C ARG A 241 -11.10 14.59 20.29
N GLU A 242 -10.32 15.45 19.64
CA GLU A 242 -10.81 16.59 18.85
C GLU A 242 -11.69 16.21 17.66
N ASN A 243 -11.60 14.98 17.16
CA ASN A 243 -12.36 14.52 16.02
C ASN A 243 -13.64 13.76 16.40
N LYS A 244 -13.73 13.24 17.64
CA LYS A 244 -14.81 12.33 18.04
C LYS A 244 -16.20 12.97 17.93
N ASP A 245 -16.38 14.18 18.47
CA ASP A 245 -17.68 14.86 18.45
C ASP A 245 -18.09 15.22 17.01
N TRP A 246 -17.16 15.67 16.21
CA TRP A 246 -17.40 15.97 14.81
C TRP A 246 -17.79 14.70 14.02
N ILE A 247 -17.05 13.61 14.17
CA ILE A 247 -17.33 12.31 13.52
C ILE A 247 -18.71 11.81 13.93
N LYS A 248 -19.06 11.88 15.23
CA LYS A 248 -20.36 11.47 15.75
C LYS A 248 -21.48 12.23 15.04
N GLN A 249 -21.41 13.57 15.03
CA GLN A 249 -22.43 14.42 14.38
C GLN A 249 -22.56 14.11 12.87
N ARG A 250 -21.45 13.85 12.17
CA ARG A 250 -21.48 13.54 10.75
C ARG A 250 -22.15 12.18 10.49
N LEU A 251 -21.84 11.17 11.30
CA LEU A 251 -22.41 9.83 11.18
C LEU A 251 -23.89 9.79 11.59
N GLU A 252 -24.31 10.59 12.58
CA GLU A 252 -25.73 10.80 12.92
C GLU A 252 -26.50 11.39 11.73
N LYS A 253 -25.97 12.44 11.08
CA LYS A 253 -26.53 13.00 9.86
C LYS A 253 -26.62 12.00 8.72
N ALA A 254 -25.62 11.17 8.56
CA ALA A 254 -25.55 10.11 7.56
C ALA A 254 -26.43 8.88 7.90
N LYS A 255 -27.06 8.88 9.08
CA LYS A 255 -27.86 7.75 9.62
C LYS A 255 -27.07 6.43 9.67
N ARG A 256 -25.81 6.51 10.13
CA ARG A 256 -24.88 5.39 10.27
C ARG A 256 -24.55 5.10 11.75
N PRO A 257 -25.54 4.67 12.57
CA PRO A 257 -25.29 4.33 13.97
C PRO A 257 -24.32 3.14 14.11
N ASP A 258 -24.29 2.25 13.14
CA ASP A 258 -23.34 1.13 13.05
C ASP A 258 -21.88 1.60 13.08
N LEU A 259 -21.56 2.66 12.34
CA LEU A 259 -20.21 3.24 12.34
C LEU A 259 -19.90 4.04 13.60
N ILE A 260 -20.92 4.67 14.22
CA ILE A 260 -20.73 5.35 15.50
C ILE A 260 -20.31 4.35 16.57
N GLU A 261 -21.03 3.22 16.67
CA GLU A 261 -20.69 2.15 17.61
C GLU A 261 -19.30 1.58 17.34
N LYS A 262 -19.00 1.27 16.07
CA LYS A 262 -17.68 0.74 15.67
C LYS A 262 -16.53 1.69 15.98
N LEU A 263 -16.64 2.97 15.65
CA LEU A 263 -15.53 3.92 15.77
C LEU A 263 -15.41 4.51 17.19
N LEU A 264 -16.53 4.82 17.83
CA LEU A 264 -16.58 5.61 19.06
C LEU A 264 -17.10 4.84 20.28
N GLY A 265 -17.73 3.67 20.06
CA GLY A 265 -18.15 2.79 21.15
C GLY A 265 -16.96 2.25 21.94
N ASP A 266 -17.18 1.93 23.21
CA ASP A 266 -16.19 1.31 24.10
C ASP A 266 -15.94 -0.15 23.67
N SER A 267 -15.21 -0.33 22.57
CA SER A 267 -14.72 -1.64 22.22
C SER A 267 -13.44 -1.90 23.03
N ASN A 268 -13.37 -3.06 23.69
CA ASN A 268 -12.13 -3.69 24.15
C ASN A 268 -11.23 -4.02 22.95
N ALA A 269 -10.92 -3.05 22.10
CA ALA A 269 -9.90 -3.21 21.10
C ALA A 269 -8.57 -3.46 21.82
N PRO A 270 -7.80 -4.49 21.47
CA PRO A 270 -6.50 -4.74 22.08
C PRO A 270 -5.71 -3.44 21.98
N ALA A 271 -5.21 -2.98 23.14
CA ALA A 271 -4.43 -1.76 23.23
C ALA A 271 -3.36 -1.78 22.12
N VAL A 272 -3.47 -0.85 21.20
CA VAL A 272 -2.47 -0.68 20.13
C VAL A 272 -1.12 -0.61 20.82
N LYS A 273 -0.22 -1.54 20.49
CA LYS A 273 1.12 -1.59 21.09
C LYS A 273 1.75 -0.21 20.91
N ALA A 274 1.98 0.45 22.04
CA ALA A 274 2.57 1.79 22.06
C ALA A 274 3.78 1.88 21.13
N VAL A 275 3.91 2.99 20.45
CA VAL A 275 5.09 3.29 19.62
C VAL A 275 6.33 2.98 20.46
N PRO A 276 7.24 2.12 19.99
CA PRO A 276 8.42 1.77 20.76
C PRO A 276 9.16 3.04 21.19
N LYS A 277 9.53 3.15 22.49
CA LYS A 277 10.22 4.34 23.06
C LYS A 277 11.40 4.83 22.22
N TRP A 278 12.13 3.92 21.56
CA TRP A 278 13.25 4.27 20.67
C TRP A 278 12.83 5.11 19.44
N LEU A 279 11.57 5.00 18.99
CA LEU A 279 11.04 5.78 17.86
C LEU A 279 10.62 7.18 18.30
N GLU A 280 10.11 7.33 19.52
CA GLU A 280 9.84 8.63 20.13
C GLU A 280 11.13 9.41 20.39
N GLU A 281 12.18 8.71 20.82
CA GLU A 281 13.49 9.32 21.06
C GLU A 281 14.16 9.77 19.75
N ARG A 282 13.97 9.04 18.65
CA ARG A 282 14.44 9.48 17.32
C ARG A 282 13.71 10.71 16.80
N ARG A 283 12.40 10.83 17.04
CA ARG A 283 11.63 12.03 16.69
C ARG A 283 12.10 13.27 17.47
N LYS A 284 12.55 13.09 18.69
CA LYS A 284 13.09 14.18 19.54
C LYS A 284 14.53 14.58 19.16
N LYS A 285 15.29 13.74 18.47
CA LYS A 285 16.68 14.00 18.06
C LYS A 285 16.83 14.46 16.60
N GLY A 286 15.74 14.56 15.86
CA GLY A 286 15.73 14.91 14.44
C GLY A 286 15.18 16.32 14.14
N ASN A 287 15.13 17.20 15.15
CA ASN A 287 14.94 18.65 14.97
C ASN A 287 16.23 19.36 15.30
#